data_ef45d18abf7c8a2528a33459dc279b28
#
_entry.id   ef45d18abf7c8a2528a33459dc279b28
#
_cell.length_a   1.000
_cell.length_b   1.000
_cell.length_c   1.000
_cell.angle_alpha   90.00
_cell.angle_beta   90.00
_cell.angle_gamma   90.00
#
_symmetry.space_group_name_H-M   'P 1'
#
loop_
_entity.id
_entity.type
_entity.pdbx_description
1 polymer ?
#
loop_
_entity_poly.entity_id
_entity_poly.type
_entity_poly.pdbx_seq_one_letter_code
_entity_poly.pdbx_strand_id
1 'polypeptide(L)'
;MWDYFSFSKGLYQKIFEAGRFQFSVLPLKLLCIIKKGEQINASELSETGLYYVMNGGISPSGYYSEYNSEAKTISISEGGNSCGYVQFNNSKFWYGGHCYTLNNIHNSIKNKYLYYYLKANENKIMALRVGSGLPNIQKSALEKFEVKIPNIYVQEKVILALDSLSNKVAIESKLLKKYQQQKKHLLQNLFI
;
A
#
# COMPACT_ATOMS: atom_id res chain seq x y z
N MET A 1 -4.35 15.28 15.46
CA MET A 1 -3.41 15.04 14.34
C MET A 1 -4.22 14.40 13.23
N TRP A 2 -4.51 15.12 12.15
CA TRP A 2 -5.25 14.58 11.00
C TRP A 2 -4.40 13.48 10.40
N ASP A 3 -4.96 12.27 10.33
CA ASP A 3 -4.23 11.13 9.82
C ASP A 3 -4.01 11.34 8.30
N TYR A 4 -2.74 11.54 7.93
CA TYR A 4 -2.27 11.73 6.57
C TYR A 4 -2.80 10.65 5.60
N PHE A 5 -2.89 9.41 6.08
CA PHE A 5 -3.39 8.28 5.30
C PHE A 5 -4.88 8.41 4.99
N SER A 6 -5.69 8.90 5.93
CA SER A 6 -7.13 9.06 5.72
C SER A 6 -7.45 10.18 4.72
N PHE A 7 -6.68 11.27 4.74
CA PHE A 7 -6.82 12.37 3.77
C PHE A 7 -6.48 11.92 2.34
N SER A 8 -5.33 11.27 2.14
CA SER A 8 -4.91 10.75 0.83
C SER A 8 -5.91 9.75 0.27
N LYS A 9 -6.42 8.86 1.11
CA LYS A 9 -7.41 7.86 0.75
C LYS A 9 -8.73 8.49 0.31
N GLY A 10 -9.24 9.46 1.06
CA GLY A 10 -10.47 10.18 0.70
C GLY A 10 -10.36 10.92 -0.63
N LEU A 11 -9.18 11.45 -0.93
CA LEU A 11 -8.91 12.13 -2.19
C LEU A 11 -8.82 11.13 -3.35
N TYR A 12 -8.20 9.98 -3.15
CA TYR A 12 -8.19 8.90 -4.15
C TYR A 12 -9.61 8.45 -4.47
N GLN A 13 -10.45 8.24 -3.45
CA GLN A 13 -11.87 7.89 -3.62
C GLN A 13 -12.60 8.93 -4.47
N LYS A 14 -12.47 10.22 -4.16
CA LYS A 14 -13.11 11.30 -4.93
C LYS A 14 -12.69 11.33 -6.41
N ILE A 15 -11.41 11.09 -6.72
CA ILE A 15 -10.93 11.03 -8.11
C ILE A 15 -11.57 9.86 -8.86
N PHE A 16 -11.68 8.70 -8.23
CA PHE A 16 -12.30 7.52 -8.85
C PHE A 16 -13.83 7.63 -8.94
N GLU A 17 -14.49 8.36 -8.04
CA GLU A 17 -15.93 8.59 -8.05
C GLU A 17 -16.35 9.69 -9.03
N ALA A 18 -15.59 10.78 -9.10
CA ALA A 18 -15.87 11.92 -9.98
C ALA A 18 -15.59 11.64 -11.46
N GLY A 19 -14.76 10.63 -11.74
CA GLY A 19 -14.35 10.27 -13.10
C GLY A 19 -15.50 9.64 -13.90
N ARG A 20 -16.14 10.42 -14.79
CA ARG A 20 -17.11 9.93 -15.79
C ARG A 20 -16.39 9.24 -16.95
N PHE A 21 -15.62 8.18 -16.67
CA PHE A 21 -14.88 7.45 -17.67
C PHE A 21 -15.62 6.17 -18.05
N GLN A 22 -15.56 5.82 -19.33
CA GLN A 22 -15.88 4.45 -19.73
C GLN A 22 -14.80 3.51 -19.19
N PHE A 23 -15.21 2.40 -18.59
CA PHE A 23 -14.32 1.39 -18.01
C PHE A 23 -14.88 -0.01 -18.23
N SER A 24 -14.01 -0.98 -18.38
CA SER A 24 -14.32 -2.39 -18.16
C SER A 24 -14.17 -2.75 -16.70
N VAL A 25 -14.85 -3.81 -16.27
CA VAL A 25 -14.74 -4.34 -14.91
C VAL A 25 -14.21 -5.76 -15.01
N LEU A 26 -13.08 -6.02 -14.36
CA LEU A 26 -12.47 -7.35 -14.34
C LEU A 26 -12.10 -7.74 -12.90
N PRO A 27 -12.25 -9.02 -12.55
CA PRO A 27 -11.78 -9.52 -11.25
C PRO A 27 -10.24 -9.53 -11.21
N LEU A 28 -9.69 -9.31 -10.03
CA LEU A 28 -8.24 -9.15 -9.81
C LEU A 28 -7.43 -10.36 -10.33
N LYS A 29 -7.99 -11.58 -10.27
CA LYS A 29 -7.36 -12.80 -10.81
C LYS A 29 -7.06 -12.77 -12.30
N LEU A 30 -7.76 -11.96 -13.08
CA LEU A 30 -7.50 -11.77 -14.51
C LEU A 30 -6.47 -10.66 -14.79
N LEU A 31 -6.12 -9.89 -13.78
CA LEU A 31 -5.22 -8.74 -13.89
C LEU A 31 -3.82 -9.01 -13.34
N CYS A 32 -3.68 -9.99 -12.44
CA CYS A 32 -2.39 -10.30 -11.83
C CYS A 32 -2.40 -11.71 -11.20
N ILE A 33 -1.21 -12.17 -10.86
CA ILE A 33 -1.01 -13.38 -10.05
C ILE A 33 -0.85 -12.96 -8.59
N ILE A 34 -1.74 -13.41 -7.72
CA ILE A 34 -1.65 -13.19 -6.28
C ILE A 34 -0.79 -14.29 -5.66
N LYS A 35 0.33 -13.90 -5.04
CA LYS A 35 1.22 -14.83 -4.33
C LYS A 35 1.17 -14.54 -2.83
N LYS A 36 1.12 -15.60 -2.02
CA LYS A 36 1.29 -15.52 -0.57
C LYS A 36 2.78 -15.54 -0.27
N GLY A 37 3.20 -14.81 0.77
CA GLY A 37 4.58 -14.74 1.18
C GLY A 37 5.05 -15.95 1.98
N GLU A 38 6.33 -15.98 2.29
CA GLU A 38 7.01 -17.04 2.99
C GLU A 38 7.28 -16.63 4.44
N GLN A 39 6.97 -17.53 5.37
CA GLN A 39 7.18 -17.27 6.78
C GLN A 39 8.67 -17.15 7.07
N ILE A 40 9.03 -16.17 7.88
CA ILE A 40 10.36 -15.99 8.44
C ILE A 40 10.24 -15.91 9.97
N ASN A 41 11.20 -16.49 10.69
CA ASN A 41 11.19 -16.42 12.14
C ASN A 41 11.63 -15.04 12.62
N ALA A 42 11.01 -14.56 13.68
CA ALA A 42 11.35 -13.26 14.26
C ALA A 42 12.82 -13.16 14.72
N SER A 43 13.43 -14.30 15.12
CA SER A 43 14.85 -14.39 15.50
C SER A 43 15.82 -14.18 14.33
N GLU A 44 15.36 -14.28 13.08
CA GLU A 44 16.18 -14.06 11.87
C GLU A 44 16.13 -12.59 11.42
N LEU A 45 15.27 -11.78 12.05
CA LEU A 45 15.13 -10.37 11.72
C LEU A 45 16.10 -9.52 12.54
N SER A 46 16.63 -8.48 11.91
CA SER A 46 17.46 -7.45 12.54
C SER A 46 16.75 -6.09 12.55
N GLU A 47 17.21 -5.16 13.40
CA GLU A 47 16.70 -3.79 13.42
C GLU A 47 17.13 -2.98 12.19
N THR A 48 18.21 -3.36 11.54
CA THR A 48 18.76 -2.74 10.33
C THR A 48 19.21 -3.81 9.33
N GLY A 49 19.17 -3.53 8.04
CA GLY A 49 19.61 -4.49 7.03
C GLY A 49 19.33 -4.04 5.61
N LEU A 50 19.58 -4.93 4.66
CA LEU A 50 19.47 -4.62 3.23
C LEU A 50 18.02 -4.52 2.76
N TYR A 51 17.17 -5.46 3.20
CA TYR A 51 15.79 -5.54 2.75
C TYR A 51 14.83 -5.54 3.94
N TYR A 52 13.84 -4.65 3.90
CA TYR A 52 12.81 -4.65 4.93
C TYR A 52 11.83 -5.81 4.74
N VAL A 53 11.25 -6.25 5.84
CA VAL A 53 10.30 -7.38 5.88
C VAL A 53 8.89 -6.87 6.14
N MET A 54 7.97 -7.15 5.21
CA MET A 54 6.54 -6.89 5.37
C MET A 54 5.81 -8.20 5.72
N ASN A 55 5.29 -8.29 6.94
CA ASN A 55 4.61 -9.49 7.43
C ASN A 55 3.20 -9.17 7.95
N GLY A 56 2.38 -8.53 7.11
CA GLY A 56 0.99 -8.21 7.41
C GLY A 56 0.77 -6.92 8.21
N GLY A 57 1.82 -6.19 8.60
CA GLY A 57 1.73 -4.89 9.25
C GLY A 57 1.64 -3.72 8.26
N ILE A 58 1.42 -2.50 8.77
CA ILE A 58 1.52 -1.25 8.01
C ILE A 58 2.96 -0.73 7.93
N SER A 59 3.82 -1.23 8.80
CA SER A 59 5.25 -0.93 8.87
C SER A 59 6.06 -2.22 8.79
N PRO A 60 7.33 -2.15 8.38
CA PRO A 60 8.21 -3.29 8.40
C PRO A 60 8.30 -3.94 9.79
N SER A 61 8.36 -5.28 9.82
CA SER A 61 8.57 -6.07 11.04
C SER A 61 10.06 -6.15 11.44
N GLY A 62 10.96 -5.75 10.57
CA GLY A 62 12.40 -5.78 10.71
C GLY A 62 13.07 -5.80 9.34
N TYR A 63 14.33 -6.23 9.33
CA TYR A 63 15.14 -6.33 8.09
C TYR A 63 15.74 -7.73 7.96
N TYR A 64 16.00 -8.12 6.73
CA TYR A 64 16.59 -9.40 6.38
C TYR A 64 17.70 -9.24 5.33
N SER A 65 18.58 -10.24 5.22
CA SER A 65 19.70 -10.23 4.26
C SER A 65 19.27 -10.52 2.82
N GLU A 66 18.10 -11.17 2.63
CA GLU A 66 17.57 -11.58 1.35
C GLU A 66 16.24 -10.92 1.04
N TYR A 67 15.82 -10.99 -0.23
CA TYR A 67 14.52 -10.54 -0.68
C TYR A 67 13.82 -11.64 -1.49
N ASN A 68 12.50 -11.68 -1.43
CA ASN A 68 11.66 -12.58 -2.24
C ASN A 68 10.68 -11.81 -3.14
N SER A 69 10.76 -10.48 -3.17
CA SER A 69 9.95 -9.62 -4.04
C SER A 69 10.77 -8.48 -4.65
N GLU A 70 10.54 -8.24 -5.93
CA GLU A 70 11.13 -7.13 -6.66
C GLU A 70 10.53 -5.78 -6.24
N ALA A 71 11.26 -4.70 -6.57
CA ALA A 71 10.79 -3.33 -6.42
C ALA A 71 9.51 -3.06 -7.24
N LYS A 72 8.77 -2.02 -6.86
CA LYS A 72 7.52 -1.61 -7.49
C LYS A 72 6.40 -2.66 -7.41
N THR A 73 6.41 -3.50 -6.38
CA THR A 73 5.41 -4.53 -6.14
C THR A 73 4.32 -4.03 -5.19
N ILE A 74 3.06 -4.32 -5.52
CA ILE A 74 1.92 -4.06 -4.64
C ILE A 74 1.82 -5.21 -3.65
N SER A 75 1.73 -4.88 -2.35
CA SER A 75 1.45 -5.85 -1.30
C SER A 75 0.13 -5.56 -0.59
N ILE A 76 -0.51 -6.61 -0.07
CA ILE A 76 -1.76 -6.54 0.68
C ILE A 76 -1.60 -7.37 1.95
N SER A 77 -1.86 -6.76 3.10
CA SER A 77 -1.86 -7.47 4.38
C SER A 77 -2.97 -8.51 4.42
N GLU A 78 -2.62 -9.78 4.72
CA GLU A 78 -3.58 -10.88 4.80
C GLU A 78 -4.35 -10.86 6.12
N GLY A 79 -3.69 -10.54 7.22
CA GLY A 79 -4.26 -10.79 8.55
C GLY A 79 -3.98 -9.74 9.60
N GLY A 80 -4.59 -9.94 10.77
CA GLY A 80 -4.45 -9.07 11.93
C GLY A 80 -5.18 -7.73 11.79
N ASN A 81 -4.78 -6.76 12.63
CA ASN A 81 -5.40 -5.43 12.66
C ASN A 81 -5.23 -4.64 11.36
N SER A 82 -4.19 -4.94 10.58
CA SER A 82 -3.89 -4.29 9.30
C SER A 82 -4.44 -5.07 8.10
N CYS A 83 -5.28 -6.07 8.34
CA CYS A 83 -5.86 -6.92 7.31
C CYS A 83 -6.51 -6.08 6.20
N GLY A 84 -6.07 -6.26 4.96
CA GLY A 84 -6.52 -5.49 3.79
C GLY A 84 -5.72 -4.21 3.51
N TYR A 85 -4.72 -3.87 4.31
CA TYR A 85 -3.85 -2.73 4.05
C TYR A 85 -3.07 -2.92 2.75
N VAL A 86 -3.18 -1.96 1.84
CA VAL A 86 -2.54 -1.97 0.52
C VAL A 86 -1.33 -1.05 0.53
N GLN A 87 -0.18 -1.57 0.09
CA GLN A 87 1.08 -0.83 0.03
C GLN A 87 1.75 -0.98 -1.33
N PHE A 88 2.45 0.08 -1.77
CA PHE A 88 3.34 0.06 -2.93
C PHE A 88 4.79 0.06 -2.45
N ASN A 89 5.52 -1.00 -2.76
CA ASN A 89 6.89 -1.21 -2.31
C ASN A 89 7.86 -0.74 -3.39
N ASN A 90 8.54 0.38 -3.14
CA ASN A 90 9.42 1.01 -4.13
C ASN A 90 10.79 0.34 -4.28
N SER A 91 11.21 -0.46 -3.32
CA SER A 91 12.47 -1.22 -3.32
C SER A 91 12.20 -2.70 -3.17
N LYS A 92 13.22 -3.52 -3.38
CA LYS A 92 13.18 -4.96 -3.09
C LYS A 92 12.91 -5.17 -1.60
N PHE A 93 12.18 -6.23 -1.26
CA PHE A 93 11.80 -6.51 0.12
C PHE A 93 11.47 -8.00 0.29
N TRP A 94 11.40 -8.44 1.54
CA TRP A 94 10.84 -9.74 1.87
C TRP A 94 9.37 -9.59 2.26
N TYR A 95 8.48 -10.38 1.67
CA TYR A 95 7.10 -10.47 2.13
C TYR A 95 6.87 -11.79 2.84
N GLY A 96 6.38 -11.69 4.08
CA GLY A 96 6.18 -12.80 5.00
C GLY A 96 4.84 -13.49 4.81
N GLY A 97 4.62 -14.55 5.57
CA GLY A 97 3.47 -15.45 5.46
C GLY A 97 2.09 -14.80 5.68
N HIS A 98 2.03 -13.59 6.25
CA HIS A 98 0.82 -12.81 6.44
C HIS A 98 0.66 -11.67 5.43
N CYS A 99 1.28 -11.79 4.26
CA CYS A 99 1.26 -10.79 3.21
C CYS A 99 1.03 -11.45 1.85
N TYR A 100 0.19 -10.82 1.03
CA TYR A 100 0.05 -11.12 -0.41
C TYR A 100 0.83 -10.11 -1.23
N THR A 101 1.36 -10.54 -2.39
CA THR A 101 1.90 -9.66 -3.43
C THR A 101 1.17 -9.89 -4.74
N LEU A 102 1.08 -8.81 -5.55
CA LEU A 102 0.49 -8.84 -6.89
C LEU A 102 1.61 -8.85 -7.92
N ASN A 103 1.69 -9.92 -8.68
CA ASN A 103 2.75 -10.16 -9.65
C ASN A 103 2.17 -10.31 -11.06
N ASN A 104 3.02 -10.20 -12.08
CA ASN A 104 2.63 -10.39 -13.48
C ASN A 104 1.39 -9.58 -13.86
N ILE A 105 1.44 -8.26 -13.61
CA ILE A 105 0.34 -7.35 -13.90
C ILE A 105 0.05 -7.36 -15.40
N HIS A 106 -1.21 -7.59 -15.78
CA HIS A 106 -1.66 -7.65 -17.15
C HIS A 106 -1.47 -6.29 -17.87
N ASN A 107 -1.16 -6.33 -19.17
CA ASN A 107 -0.84 -5.13 -19.97
C ASN A 107 -2.00 -4.13 -20.11
N SER A 108 -3.25 -4.55 -19.88
CA SER A 108 -4.42 -3.65 -19.90
C SER A 108 -4.47 -2.67 -18.74
N ILE A 109 -3.66 -2.89 -17.68
CA ILE A 109 -3.66 -2.05 -16.50
C ILE A 109 -2.23 -1.67 -16.09
N LYS A 110 -2.01 -0.40 -15.84
CA LYS A 110 -0.74 0.09 -15.28
C LYS A 110 -0.63 -0.29 -13.80
N ASN A 111 0.51 -0.82 -13.40
CA ASN A 111 0.77 -1.24 -12.00
C ASN A 111 0.45 -0.13 -10.98
N LYS A 112 0.88 1.11 -11.26
CA LYS A 112 0.63 2.25 -10.38
C LYS A 112 -0.85 2.64 -10.32
N TYR A 113 -1.60 2.50 -11.44
CA TYR A 113 -3.05 2.69 -11.45
C TYR A 113 -3.74 1.65 -10.59
N LEU A 114 -3.36 0.36 -10.73
CA LEU A 114 -3.90 -0.72 -9.91
C LEU A 114 -3.66 -0.45 -8.42
N TYR A 115 -2.47 -0.04 -8.04
CA TYR A 115 -2.16 0.36 -6.67
C TYR A 115 -3.12 1.44 -6.16
N TYR A 116 -3.25 2.55 -6.89
CA TYR A 116 -4.13 3.66 -6.47
C TYR A 116 -5.59 3.24 -6.40
N TYR A 117 -6.05 2.43 -7.36
CA TYR A 117 -7.42 1.90 -7.33
C TYR A 117 -7.68 1.03 -6.10
N LEU A 118 -6.78 0.09 -5.80
CA LEU A 118 -6.88 -0.77 -4.62
C LEU A 118 -6.79 0.06 -3.33
N LYS A 119 -5.90 1.04 -3.27
CA LYS A 119 -5.74 1.93 -2.12
C LYS A 119 -7.00 2.79 -1.89
N ALA A 120 -7.63 3.31 -2.94
CA ALA A 120 -8.91 4.01 -2.85
C ALA A 120 -10.04 3.13 -2.33
N ASN A 121 -10.03 1.84 -2.70
CA ASN A 121 -11.03 0.86 -2.30
C ASN A 121 -10.60 -0.02 -1.10
N GLU A 122 -9.58 0.38 -0.37
CA GLU A 122 -9.01 -0.39 0.75
C GLU A 122 -10.06 -0.80 1.80
N ASN A 123 -11.06 0.04 2.08
CA ASN A 123 -12.16 -0.33 2.99
C ASN A 123 -12.98 -1.51 2.47
N LYS A 124 -13.19 -1.62 1.14
CA LYS A 124 -13.88 -2.75 0.53
C LYS A 124 -13.02 -4.02 0.59
N ILE A 125 -11.71 -3.88 0.43
CA ILE A 125 -10.76 -5.00 0.60
C ILE A 125 -10.77 -5.46 2.06
N MET A 126 -10.73 -4.53 3.01
CA MET A 126 -10.82 -4.82 4.44
C MET A 126 -12.14 -5.52 4.82
N ALA A 127 -13.23 -5.21 4.13
CA ALA A 127 -14.53 -5.86 4.33
C ALA A 127 -14.56 -7.34 3.87
N LEU A 128 -13.58 -7.81 3.09
CA LEU A 128 -13.44 -9.21 2.68
C LEU A 128 -12.92 -10.12 3.80
N ARG A 129 -12.49 -9.55 4.92
CA ARG A 129 -11.93 -10.29 6.05
C ARG A 129 -12.98 -11.21 6.70
N VAL A 130 -12.53 -12.38 7.11
CA VAL A 130 -13.31 -13.37 7.85
C VAL A 130 -12.60 -13.71 9.17
N GLY A 131 -13.37 -14.12 10.17
CA GLY A 131 -12.87 -14.46 11.50
C GLY A 131 -13.08 -13.33 12.53
N SER A 132 -13.42 -13.71 13.77
CA SER A 132 -13.73 -12.79 14.87
C SER A 132 -12.51 -12.43 15.75
N GLY A 133 -11.54 -13.34 15.89
CA GLY A 133 -10.36 -13.13 16.74
C GLY A 133 -9.17 -12.58 15.97
N LEU A 134 -8.66 -13.36 15.02
CA LEU A 134 -7.58 -12.94 14.10
C LEU A 134 -8.15 -12.93 12.68
N PRO A 135 -8.73 -11.81 12.26
CA PRO A 135 -9.35 -11.72 10.94
C PRO A 135 -8.29 -11.87 9.84
N ASN A 136 -8.69 -12.56 8.76
CA ASN A 136 -7.85 -12.67 7.56
C ASN A 136 -8.67 -12.54 6.29
N ILE A 137 -7.99 -12.21 5.18
CA ILE A 137 -8.58 -12.20 3.84
C ILE A 137 -8.15 -13.47 3.12
N GLN A 138 -9.13 -14.26 2.69
CA GLN A 138 -8.89 -15.43 1.86
C GLN A 138 -8.43 -15.01 0.46
N LYS A 139 -7.40 -15.67 -0.07
CA LYS A 139 -6.90 -15.40 -1.44
C LYS A 139 -8.03 -15.44 -2.48
N SER A 140 -8.93 -16.40 -2.38
CA SER A 140 -10.08 -16.57 -3.29
C SER A 140 -11.07 -15.40 -3.25
N ALA A 141 -11.23 -14.73 -2.11
CA ALA A 141 -12.03 -13.51 -2.00
C ALA A 141 -11.34 -12.32 -2.67
N LEU A 142 -10.02 -12.17 -2.45
CA LEU A 142 -9.21 -11.14 -3.10
C LEU A 142 -9.15 -11.33 -4.62
N GLU A 143 -9.07 -12.56 -5.10
CA GLU A 143 -9.08 -12.91 -6.53
C GLU A 143 -10.36 -12.46 -7.25
N LYS A 144 -11.49 -12.43 -6.54
CA LYS A 144 -12.80 -11.99 -7.06
C LYS A 144 -13.01 -10.48 -6.95
N PHE A 145 -12.11 -9.76 -6.31
CA PHE A 145 -12.25 -8.31 -6.15
C PHE A 145 -12.28 -7.61 -7.50
N GLU A 146 -13.32 -6.83 -7.77
CA GLU A 146 -13.55 -6.17 -9.05
C GLU A 146 -12.77 -4.87 -9.17
N VAL A 147 -12.08 -4.70 -10.30
CA VAL A 147 -11.29 -3.52 -10.64
C VAL A 147 -11.87 -2.85 -11.88
N LYS A 148 -12.15 -1.55 -11.78
CA LYS A 148 -12.56 -0.71 -12.93
C LYS A 148 -11.34 -0.28 -13.71
N ILE A 149 -11.33 -0.57 -15.00
CA ILE A 149 -10.19 -0.36 -15.90
C ILE A 149 -10.62 0.58 -17.03
N PRO A 150 -10.30 1.86 -16.95
CA PRO A 150 -10.46 2.79 -18.07
C PRO A 150 -9.34 2.56 -19.11
N ASN A 151 -9.41 3.26 -20.24
CA ASN A 151 -8.34 3.21 -21.23
C ASN A 151 -7.00 3.70 -20.64
N ILE A 152 -5.89 3.32 -21.28
CA ILE A 152 -4.51 3.59 -20.79
C ILE A 152 -4.25 5.09 -20.60
N TYR A 153 -4.77 5.93 -21.48
CA TYR A 153 -4.60 7.39 -21.36
C TYR A 153 -5.22 7.94 -20.08
N VAL A 154 -6.41 7.48 -19.72
CA VAL A 154 -7.07 7.88 -18.46
C VAL A 154 -6.28 7.35 -17.25
N GLN A 155 -5.78 6.10 -17.31
CA GLN A 155 -4.93 5.55 -16.25
C GLN A 155 -3.68 6.42 -16.01
N GLU A 156 -3.01 6.86 -17.07
CA GLU A 156 -1.83 7.73 -16.97
C GLU A 156 -2.15 9.09 -16.36
N LYS A 157 -3.27 9.70 -16.76
CA LYS A 157 -3.75 10.95 -16.16
C LYS A 157 -4.01 10.82 -14.65
N VAL A 158 -4.66 9.72 -14.24
CA VAL A 158 -4.92 9.43 -12.82
C VAL A 158 -3.60 9.23 -12.07
N ILE A 159 -2.67 8.46 -12.63
CA ILE A 159 -1.35 8.24 -12.01
C ILE A 159 -0.62 9.57 -11.81
N LEU A 160 -0.52 10.40 -12.84
CA LEU A 160 0.19 11.69 -12.77
C LEU A 160 -0.41 12.61 -11.69
N ALA A 161 -1.74 12.71 -11.64
CA ALA A 161 -2.42 13.51 -10.64
C ALA A 161 -2.16 12.99 -9.21
N LEU A 162 -2.25 11.68 -8.99
CA LEU A 162 -2.08 11.08 -7.68
C LEU A 162 -0.62 11.03 -7.23
N ASP A 163 0.32 10.82 -8.15
CA ASP A 163 1.77 10.91 -7.84
C ASP A 163 2.16 12.33 -7.44
N SER A 164 1.72 13.34 -8.20
CA SER A 164 1.97 14.74 -7.87
C SER A 164 1.47 15.10 -6.47
N LEU A 165 0.26 14.67 -6.16
CA LEU A 165 -0.36 14.91 -4.86
C LEU A 165 0.35 14.17 -3.74
N SER A 166 0.68 12.89 -3.93
CA SER A 166 1.42 12.09 -2.95
C SER A 166 2.79 12.69 -2.65
N ASN A 167 3.49 13.16 -3.68
CA ASN A 167 4.79 13.84 -3.55
C ASN A 167 4.65 15.14 -2.75
N LYS A 168 3.65 15.97 -3.08
CA LYS A 168 3.41 17.22 -2.33
C LYS A 168 3.20 16.94 -0.85
N VAL A 169 2.35 15.99 -0.54
CA VAL A 169 2.05 15.65 0.86
C VAL A 169 3.27 15.06 1.57
N ALA A 170 4.09 14.25 0.90
CA ALA A 170 5.34 13.74 1.48
C ALA A 170 6.32 14.89 1.82
N ILE A 171 6.43 15.89 0.94
CA ILE A 171 7.27 17.09 1.16
C ILE A 171 6.75 17.88 2.36
N GLU A 172 5.44 18.18 2.40
CA GLU A 172 4.82 18.95 3.50
C GLU A 172 4.96 18.22 4.85
N SER A 173 4.80 16.90 4.87
CA SER A 173 4.99 16.09 6.08
C SER A 173 6.43 16.13 6.58
N LYS A 174 7.40 16.08 5.66
CA LYS A 174 8.83 16.21 6.01
C LYS A 174 9.15 17.60 6.56
N LEU A 175 8.57 18.62 5.97
CA LEU A 175 8.73 20.02 6.41
C LEU A 175 8.14 20.23 7.80
N LEU A 176 6.93 19.72 8.05
CA LEU A 176 6.28 19.77 9.36
C LEU A 176 7.13 19.12 10.45
N LYS A 177 7.70 17.92 10.19
CA LYS A 177 8.60 17.25 11.13
C LYS A 177 9.82 18.12 11.47
N LYS A 178 10.41 18.78 10.45
CA LYS A 178 11.55 19.69 10.68
C LYS A 178 11.16 20.88 11.55
N TYR A 179 10.01 21.51 11.31
CA TYR A 179 9.52 22.60 12.15
C TYR A 179 9.24 22.17 13.59
N GLN A 180 8.67 20.98 13.78
CA GLN A 180 8.46 20.42 15.12
C GLN A 180 9.80 20.19 15.85
N GLN A 181 10.81 19.67 15.18
CA GLN A 181 12.17 19.50 15.72
C GLN A 181 12.81 20.86 16.08
N GLN A 182 12.71 21.84 15.19
CA GLN A 182 13.22 23.19 15.43
C GLN A 182 12.52 23.86 16.61
N LYS A 183 11.18 23.77 16.67
CA LYS A 183 10.41 24.26 17.82
C LYS A 183 10.89 23.62 19.14
N LYS A 184 11.05 22.29 19.15
CA LYS A 184 11.55 21.59 20.34
C LYS A 184 12.92 22.07 20.76
N HIS A 185 13.84 22.23 19.81
CA HIS A 185 15.20 22.72 20.04
C HIS A 185 15.19 24.14 20.63
N LEU A 186 14.41 25.06 20.05
CA LEU A 186 14.30 26.44 20.55
C LEU A 186 13.71 26.49 21.98
N LEU A 187 12.65 25.72 22.25
CA LEU A 187 12.08 25.66 23.59
C LEU A 187 13.07 25.13 24.64
N GLN A 188 13.91 24.16 24.27
CA GLN A 188 14.92 23.60 25.18
C GLN A 188 16.11 24.55 25.43
N ASN A 189 16.43 25.45 24.50
CA ASN A 189 17.62 26.31 24.60
C ASN A 189 17.31 27.78 24.91
N LEU A 190 16.06 28.23 24.81
CA LEU A 190 15.68 29.62 25.09
C LEU A 190 15.01 29.82 26.47
N PHE A 191 14.65 28.75 27.15
CA PHE A 191 13.95 28.76 28.44
C PHE A 191 14.70 27.99 29.52
N ILE A 192 16.04 28.10 29.56
CA ILE A 192 16.89 27.68 30.68
C ILE A 192 17.10 28.85 31.60
#